data_aab0ef3a06ff83683f91030eb973a5d6
#
_entry.id   aab0ef3a06ff83683f91030eb973a5d6
#
_cell.length_a   1.000
_cell.length_b   1.000
_cell.length_c   1.000
_cell.angle_alpha   90.00
_cell.angle_beta   90.00
_cell.angle_gamma   90.00
#
_symmetry.space_group_name_H-M   'P 1'
#
loop_
_entity.id
_entity.type
_entity.pdbx_description
1 polymer ?
#
loop_
_entity_poly.entity_id
_entity_poly.type
_entity_poly.pdbx_seq_one_letter_code
_entity_poly.pdbx_strand_id
1 'polypeptide(L)'
;MKRTILKNVGIGLCFLLSTGTIYAQNYPRKVKNAQGIEVTYQSNYKGRVRPGHLLMTVSGDRVSLTNVWPEQNDRPNPRPEDKTPVTGSYIDYTTRQAYRRAELPNGQVISAVTPFEFGKGFTQTGEGKHLGMNCKILRTSINSNTIEVWYTNDIPFRGTPQANVGVPDGLVLRVVRNGDMIQEATHITPLKKGKDVLPQSWGESMDAADYQYTINQSGVITIPVFDQQSICFNNTKLPEVLEDGVQYLS
;
A
#
# COMPACT_ATOMS: atom_id res chain seq x y z
N MET A 1 77.13 -3.22 -30.79
CA MET A 1 75.76 -2.94 -31.24
C MET A 1 74.84 -4.05 -30.77
N LYS A 2 74.12 -3.86 -29.72
CA LYS A 2 73.05 -4.80 -29.25
C LYS A 2 71.74 -4.04 -29.24
N ARG A 3 70.78 -4.41 -30.07
CA ARG A 3 69.45 -3.88 -30.14
C ARG A 3 68.58 -4.57 -29.09
N THR A 4 68.04 -3.80 -28.12
CA THR A 4 67.07 -4.24 -27.13
C THR A 4 65.72 -4.08 -27.74
N ILE A 5 64.95 -5.16 -27.85
CA ILE A 5 63.56 -5.17 -28.31
C ILE A 5 62.66 -5.02 -27.06
N LEU A 6 62.01 -3.88 -26.95
CA LEU A 6 60.96 -3.70 -25.98
C LEU A 6 59.67 -4.45 -26.43
N LYS A 7 59.26 -5.43 -25.67
CA LYS A 7 57.93 -6.07 -25.82
C LYS A 7 56.90 -5.24 -25.12
N ASN A 8 56.02 -4.62 -25.89
CA ASN A 8 54.80 -4.00 -25.35
C ASN A 8 53.83 -5.10 -24.92
N VAL A 9 53.61 -5.21 -23.60
CA VAL A 9 52.54 -6.02 -23.03
C VAL A 9 51.30 -5.11 -22.94
N GLY A 10 50.41 -5.28 -23.91
CA GLY A 10 49.08 -4.65 -23.86
C GLY A 10 48.21 -5.34 -22.83
N ILE A 11 47.97 -4.66 -21.72
CA ILE A 11 46.96 -5.08 -20.73
C ILE A 11 45.59 -4.69 -21.30
N GLY A 12 44.92 -5.67 -21.91
CA GLY A 12 43.52 -5.54 -22.32
C GLY A 12 42.60 -5.51 -21.09
N LEU A 13 42.17 -4.32 -20.70
CA LEU A 13 41.16 -4.13 -19.67
C LEU A 13 39.80 -4.49 -20.27
N CYS A 14 39.35 -5.74 -20.14
CA CYS A 14 38.01 -6.15 -20.46
C CYS A 14 37.04 -5.54 -19.42
N PHE A 15 36.45 -4.39 -19.74
CA PHE A 15 35.26 -3.91 -19.10
C PHE A 15 34.10 -4.85 -19.47
N LEU A 16 33.82 -5.82 -18.61
CA LEU A 16 32.55 -6.52 -18.63
C LEU A 16 31.48 -5.52 -18.21
N LEU A 17 30.96 -4.77 -19.19
CA LEU A 17 29.68 -4.08 -19.07
C LEU A 17 28.61 -5.17 -18.91
N SER A 18 28.29 -5.54 -17.67
CA SER A 18 27.06 -6.24 -17.37
C SER A 18 25.92 -5.30 -17.75
N THR A 19 25.50 -5.35 -19.00
CA THR A 19 24.24 -4.77 -19.44
C THR A 19 23.11 -5.59 -18.80
N GLY A 20 22.86 -5.35 -17.52
CA GLY A 20 21.59 -5.69 -16.93
C GLY A 20 20.54 -4.92 -17.71
N THR A 21 19.94 -5.58 -18.69
CA THR A 21 18.74 -5.08 -19.36
C THR A 21 17.68 -4.97 -18.28
N ILE A 22 17.62 -3.79 -17.66
CA ILE A 22 16.46 -3.39 -16.88
C ILE A 22 15.35 -3.34 -17.92
N TYR A 23 14.58 -4.42 -18.03
CA TYR A 23 13.32 -4.39 -18.74
C TYR A 23 12.45 -3.40 -18.00
N ALA A 24 12.49 -2.14 -18.42
CA ALA A 24 11.54 -1.14 -17.96
C ALA A 24 10.15 -1.73 -18.21
N GLN A 25 9.49 -2.12 -17.15
CA GLN A 25 8.17 -2.74 -17.26
C GLN A 25 7.23 -1.66 -17.80
N ASN A 26 6.84 -1.76 -19.08
CA ASN A 26 5.91 -0.81 -19.69
C ASN A 26 4.48 -1.18 -19.24
N TYR A 27 4.13 -0.80 -18.02
CA TYR A 27 2.81 -1.07 -17.44
C TYR A 27 1.67 -0.47 -18.27
N PRO A 28 1.73 0.76 -18.81
CA PRO A 28 0.66 1.27 -19.67
C PRO A 28 0.30 0.33 -20.82
N ARG A 29 1.30 -0.28 -21.45
CA ARG A 29 1.07 -1.26 -22.52
C ARG A 29 0.50 -2.58 -22.01
N LYS A 30 0.98 -3.07 -20.86
CA LYS A 30 0.55 -4.35 -20.27
C LYS A 30 -0.91 -4.33 -19.83
N VAL A 31 -1.39 -3.19 -19.31
CA VAL A 31 -2.73 -3.06 -18.75
C VAL A 31 -3.77 -2.48 -19.71
N LYS A 32 -3.38 -2.11 -20.95
CA LYS A 32 -4.25 -1.43 -21.92
C LYS A 32 -5.60 -2.11 -22.16
N ASN A 33 -5.61 -3.45 -22.17
CA ASN A 33 -6.81 -4.26 -22.42
C ASN A 33 -7.25 -5.05 -21.17
N ALA A 34 -6.74 -4.71 -20.00
CA ALA A 34 -7.12 -5.36 -18.76
C ALA A 34 -8.52 -4.90 -18.33
N GLN A 35 -9.31 -5.80 -17.75
CA GLN A 35 -10.60 -5.46 -17.15
C GLN A 35 -10.47 -5.07 -15.67
N GLY A 36 -9.28 -5.16 -15.13
CA GLY A 36 -8.89 -4.77 -13.80
C GLY A 36 -7.40 -4.94 -13.60
N ILE A 37 -6.91 -4.54 -12.45
CA ILE A 37 -5.51 -4.71 -12.05
C ILE A 37 -5.41 -5.13 -10.59
N GLU A 38 -4.33 -5.82 -10.27
CA GLU A 38 -3.86 -5.99 -8.89
C GLU A 38 -2.55 -5.23 -8.73
N VAL A 39 -2.46 -4.44 -7.68
CA VAL A 39 -1.27 -3.64 -7.34
C VAL A 39 -0.75 -4.09 -5.99
N THR A 40 0.51 -4.50 -5.95
CA THR A 40 1.20 -4.88 -4.72
C THR A 40 1.96 -3.68 -4.18
N TYR A 41 1.70 -3.32 -2.93
CA TYR A 41 2.43 -2.24 -2.23
C TYR A 41 3.30 -2.83 -1.13
N GLN A 42 4.51 -2.30 -1.05
CA GLN A 42 5.44 -2.56 0.04
C GLN A 42 5.55 -1.32 0.92
N SER A 43 5.59 -1.53 2.23
CA SER A 43 5.88 -0.46 3.18
C SER A 43 7.31 -0.49 3.66
N ASN A 44 7.82 0.72 3.91
CA ASN A 44 9.13 0.91 4.50
C ASN A 44 9.04 2.07 5.51
N TYR A 45 9.72 1.91 6.62
CA TYR A 45 9.81 2.93 7.65
C TYR A 45 11.26 3.15 8.02
N LYS A 46 11.74 4.40 7.87
CA LYS A 46 13.14 4.78 8.10
C LYS A 46 14.14 3.84 7.39
N GLY A 47 13.86 3.51 6.12
CA GLY A 47 14.70 2.65 5.30
C GLY A 47 14.59 1.15 5.60
N ARG A 48 13.74 0.73 6.54
CA ARG A 48 13.50 -0.69 6.84
C ARG A 48 12.20 -1.15 6.21
N VAL A 49 12.30 -2.17 5.36
CA VAL A 49 11.14 -2.82 4.74
C VAL A 49 10.33 -3.51 5.83
N ARG A 50 9.02 -3.25 5.86
CA ARG A 50 8.08 -3.89 6.78
C ARG A 50 7.71 -5.28 6.25
N PRO A 51 7.50 -6.28 7.12
CA PRO A 51 6.98 -7.58 6.71
C PRO A 51 5.55 -7.43 6.18
N GLY A 52 5.19 -8.30 5.24
CA GLY A 52 3.89 -8.24 4.58
C GLY A 52 3.82 -7.19 3.47
N HIS A 53 2.70 -7.19 2.78
CA HIS A 53 2.40 -6.24 1.72
C HIS A 53 0.90 -5.97 1.66
N LEU A 54 0.52 -4.85 1.04
CA LEU A 54 -0.87 -4.57 0.72
C LEU A 54 -1.14 -4.95 -0.73
N LEU A 55 -2.18 -5.73 -0.93
CA LEU A 55 -2.73 -6.03 -2.24
C LEU A 55 -3.96 -5.15 -2.49
N MET A 56 -3.88 -4.32 -3.52
CA MET A 56 -5.01 -3.54 -4.01
C MET A 56 -5.53 -4.16 -5.30
N THR A 57 -6.80 -4.56 -5.31
CA THR A 57 -7.48 -5.04 -6.52
C THR A 57 -8.42 -3.96 -7.03
N VAL A 58 -8.27 -3.57 -8.29
CA VAL A 58 -9.11 -2.59 -8.97
C VAL A 58 -9.89 -3.29 -10.07
N SER A 59 -11.22 -3.13 -10.08
CA SER A 59 -12.10 -3.66 -11.11
C SER A 59 -13.20 -2.64 -11.41
N GLY A 60 -13.15 -2.03 -12.60
CA GLY A 60 -13.97 -0.88 -12.91
C GLY A 60 -13.70 0.28 -11.94
N ASP A 61 -14.77 0.82 -11.38
CA ASP A 61 -14.72 1.91 -10.39
C ASP A 61 -14.66 1.43 -8.93
N ARG A 62 -14.30 0.18 -8.71
CA ARG A 62 -14.28 -0.44 -7.38
C ARG A 62 -12.91 -0.96 -7.02
N VAL A 63 -12.57 -0.80 -5.75
CA VAL A 63 -11.27 -1.17 -5.20
C VAL A 63 -11.46 -1.98 -3.93
N SER A 64 -10.68 -3.04 -3.77
CA SER A 64 -10.50 -3.73 -2.50
C SER A 64 -9.03 -3.67 -2.07
N LEU A 65 -8.82 -3.55 -0.77
CA LEU A 65 -7.52 -3.47 -0.13
C LEU A 65 -7.41 -4.60 0.89
N THR A 66 -6.41 -5.45 0.74
CA THR A 66 -6.18 -6.59 1.62
C THR A 66 -4.72 -6.60 2.07
N ASN A 67 -4.50 -6.64 3.38
CA ASN A 67 -3.17 -6.85 3.93
C ASN A 67 -2.82 -8.34 3.82
N VAL A 68 -1.65 -8.62 3.28
CA VAL A 68 -1.10 -9.97 3.15
C VAL A 68 0.14 -10.06 4.03
N TRP A 69 0.06 -10.85 5.07
CA TRP A 69 1.16 -11.12 5.96
C TRP A 69 1.93 -12.35 5.53
N PRO A 70 3.26 -12.40 5.72
CA PRO A 70 3.98 -13.66 5.59
C PRO A 70 3.32 -14.69 6.50
N GLU A 71 3.11 -15.88 6.00
CA GLU A 71 2.61 -16.98 6.82
C GLU A 71 3.53 -17.12 8.02
N GLN A 72 2.98 -16.95 9.22
CA GLN A 72 3.69 -17.25 10.45
C GLN A 72 3.75 -18.78 10.63
N ASN A 73 4.48 -19.46 9.75
CA ASN A 73 4.67 -20.90 9.79
C ASN A 73 5.42 -21.38 11.06
N ASP A 74 5.92 -20.46 11.89
CA ASP A 74 6.76 -20.77 13.04
C ASP A 74 6.04 -20.67 14.39
N ARG A 75 4.74 -20.41 14.43
CA ARG A 75 3.98 -20.55 15.69
C ARG A 75 3.46 -21.97 15.82
N PRO A 76 4.02 -22.79 16.72
CA PRO A 76 3.43 -24.08 17.01
C PRO A 76 2.05 -23.86 17.65
N ASN A 77 1.00 -24.30 16.97
CA ASN A 77 -0.41 -24.23 17.36
C ASN A 77 -0.97 -22.80 17.57
N PRO A 78 -1.56 -22.17 16.55
CA PRO A 78 -2.42 -21.02 16.77
C PRO A 78 -3.58 -21.48 17.66
N ARG A 79 -3.78 -20.82 18.79
CA ARG A 79 -4.92 -21.10 19.65
C ARG A 79 -6.21 -20.76 18.91
N PRO A 80 -7.33 -21.46 19.14
CA PRO A 80 -8.62 -21.10 18.53
C PRO A 80 -9.05 -19.65 18.80
N GLU A 81 -8.58 -19.07 19.89
CA GLU A 81 -8.77 -17.67 20.28
C GLU A 81 -7.89 -16.68 19.51
N ASP A 82 -6.85 -17.14 18.82
CA ASP A 82 -5.99 -16.30 17.96
C ASP A 82 -6.63 -16.02 16.56
N LYS A 83 -7.93 -16.22 16.42
CA LYS A 83 -8.64 -15.81 15.20
C LYS A 83 -8.61 -14.28 15.09
N THR A 84 -7.64 -13.80 14.35
CA THR A 84 -7.63 -12.40 13.93
C THR A 84 -8.83 -12.13 13.04
N PRO A 85 -9.57 -11.01 13.22
CA PRO A 85 -10.63 -10.68 12.29
C PRO A 85 -10.06 -10.51 10.91
N VAL A 86 -10.84 -10.92 9.97
CA VAL A 86 -10.57 -10.62 8.57
C VAL A 86 -11.05 -9.20 8.33
N THR A 87 -10.11 -8.29 8.22
CA THR A 87 -10.41 -6.90 7.90
C THR A 87 -10.18 -6.62 6.41
N GLY A 88 -11.03 -5.79 5.83
CA GLY A 88 -10.89 -5.31 4.46
C GLY A 88 -11.28 -3.85 4.36
N SER A 89 -10.63 -3.14 3.46
CA SER A 89 -11.02 -1.79 3.08
C SER A 89 -11.41 -1.78 1.61
N TYR A 90 -12.40 -0.97 1.28
CA TYR A 90 -12.97 -0.91 -0.06
C TYR A 90 -13.23 0.52 -0.45
N ILE A 91 -13.17 0.82 -1.74
CA ILE A 91 -13.50 2.13 -2.27
C ILE A 91 -14.44 1.93 -3.46
N ASP A 92 -15.55 2.63 -3.45
CA ASP A 92 -16.46 2.74 -4.59
C ASP A 92 -16.41 4.17 -5.11
N TYR A 93 -15.80 4.34 -6.26
CA TYR A 93 -15.65 5.64 -6.91
C TYR A 93 -16.97 6.15 -7.51
N THR A 94 -17.92 5.27 -7.79
CA THR A 94 -19.24 5.64 -8.31
C THR A 94 -20.06 6.35 -7.23
N THR A 95 -20.05 5.80 -6.03
CA THR A 95 -20.76 6.37 -4.87
C THR A 95 -19.91 7.37 -4.09
N ARG A 96 -18.61 7.47 -4.37
CA ARG A 96 -17.62 8.25 -3.62
C ARG A 96 -17.58 7.90 -2.15
N GLN A 97 -17.56 6.63 -1.86
CA GLN A 97 -17.50 6.09 -0.51
C GLN A 97 -16.34 5.14 -0.31
N ALA A 98 -15.68 5.29 0.83
CA ALA A 98 -14.71 4.35 1.35
C ALA A 98 -15.32 3.56 2.50
N TYR A 99 -15.12 2.25 2.48
CA TYR A 99 -15.69 1.32 3.44
C TYR A 99 -14.57 0.60 4.17
N ARG A 100 -14.77 0.37 5.46
CA ARG A 100 -14.01 -0.58 6.25
C ARG A 100 -14.96 -1.68 6.69
N ARG A 101 -14.52 -2.93 6.60
CA ARG A 101 -15.30 -4.10 7.01
C ARG A 101 -14.43 -5.00 7.87
N ALA A 102 -15.01 -5.55 8.91
CA ALA A 102 -14.38 -6.58 9.71
C ALA A 102 -15.37 -7.72 10.00
N GLU A 103 -14.82 -8.93 10.03
CA GLU A 103 -15.50 -10.09 10.58
C GLU A 103 -14.84 -10.41 11.91
N LEU A 104 -15.60 -10.25 12.99
CA LEU A 104 -15.14 -10.43 14.35
C LEU A 104 -14.99 -11.92 14.70
N PRO A 105 -14.22 -12.29 15.73
CA PRO A 105 -14.03 -13.69 16.14
C PRO A 105 -15.34 -14.45 16.44
N ASN A 106 -16.39 -13.74 16.85
CA ASN A 106 -17.72 -14.30 17.10
C ASN A 106 -18.56 -14.51 15.82
N GLY A 107 -18.02 -14.19 14.64
CA GLY A 107 -18.71 -14.26 13.36
C GLY A 107 -19.57 -13.05 13.01
N GLN A 108 -19.67 -12.06 13.88
CA GLN A 108 -20.34 -10.81 13.57
C GLN A 108 -19.57 -10.03 12.50
N VAL A 109 -20.28 -9.48 11.54
CA VAL A 109 -19.72 -8.61 10.50
C VAL A 109 -20.11 -7.19 10.79
N ILE A 110 -19.14 -6.30 10.84
CA ILE A 110 -19.33 -4.87 11.05
C ILE A 110 -18.68 -4.06 9.92
N SER A 111 -19.20 -2.87 9.67
CA SER A 111 -18.64 -1.96 8.68
C SER A 111 -18.77 -0.51 9.10
N ALA A 112 -17.89 0.33 8.53
CA ALA A 112 -17.99 1.77 8.60
C ALA A 112 -17.83 2.37 7.21
N VAL A 113 -18.52 3.46 6.95
CA VAL A 113 -18.53 4.16 5.66
C VAL A 113 -18.06 5.59 5.86
N THR A 114 -17.18 6.04 4.98
CA THR A 114 -16.67 7.42 4.97
C THR A 114 -16.79 7.99 3.56
N PRO A 115 -17.51 9.09 3.34
CA PRO A 115 -17.54 9.76 2.05
C PRO A 115 -16.18 10.41 1.75
N PHE A 116 -15.85 10.54 0.47
CA PHE A 116 -14.65 11.24 0.05
C PHE A 116 -14.91 12.19 -1.13
N GLU A 117 -14.01 13.17 -1.28
CA GLU A 117 -13.95 14.07 -2.41
C GLU A 117 -12.58 13.95 -3.08
N PHE A 118 -12.57 13.98 -4.42
CA PHE A 118 -11.31 13.92 -5.16
C PHE A 118 -10.44 15.15 -4.89
N GLY A 119 -9.17 14.89 -4.59
CA GLY A 119 -8.15 15.92 -4.46
C GLY A 119 -8.38 16.93 -3.33
N LYS A 120 -9.39 16.75 -2.47
CA LYS A 120 -9.67 17.69 -1.39
C LYS A 120 -8.48 17.82 -0.43
N GLY A 121 -8.06 19.07 -0.20
CA GLY A 121 -6.97 19.39 0.70
C GLY A 121 -5.56 19.13 0.13
N PHE A 122 -5.45 18.70 -1.13
CA PHE A 122 -4.16 18.53 -1.79
C PHE A 122 -3.73 19.75 -2.59
N THR A 123 -2.41 19.99 -2.61
CA THR A 123 -1.75 20.92 -3.53
C THR A 123 -0.77 20.14 -4.39
N GLN A 124 -0.77 20.36 -5.69
CA GLN A 124 0.24 19.78 -6.58
C GLN A 124 1.56 20.47 -6.34
N THR A 125 2.61 19.69 -6.04
CA THR A 125 3.94 20.21 -5.69
C THR A 125 5.02 19.81 -6.68
N GLY A 126 4.74 18.88 -7.59
CA GLY A 126 5.74 18.43 -8.56
C GLY A 126 5.26 17.29 -9.44
N GLU A 127 6.24 16.74 -10.16
CA GLU A 127 6.09 15.58 -11.02
C GLU A 127 7.25 14.61 -10.79
N GLY A 128 7.06 13.34 -11.09
CA GLY A 128 8.06 12.29 -10.93
C GLY A 128 7.76 11.08 -11.79
N LYS A 129 8.53 10.02 -11.61
CA LYS A 129 8.29 8.72 -12.26
C LYS A 129 8.33 7.61 -11.23
N HIS A 130 7.37 6.68 -11.34
CA HIS A 130 7.37 5.45 -10.56
C HIS A 130 6.86 4.29 -11.42
N LEU A 131 7.48 3.13 -11.34
CA LEU A 131 7.20 1.96 -12.19
C LEU A 131 7.16 2.29 -13.71
N GLY A 132 7.97 3.28 -14.16
CA GLY A 132 8.03 3.70 -15.55
C GLY A 132 6.86 4.59 -16.00
N MET A 133 5.95 4.97 -15.11
CA MET A 133 4.82 5.87 -15.37
C MET A 133 5.11 7.28 -14.86
N ASN A 134 4.56 8.28 -15.56
CA ASN A 134 4.62 9.66 -15.11
C ASN A 134 3.63 9.87 -13.97
N CYS A 135 4.08 10.52 -12.92
CA CYS A 135 3.29 10.76 -11.72
C CYS A 135 3.20 12.26 -11.44
N LYS A 136 2.02 12.70 -11.04
CA LYS A 136 1.85 13.98 -10.36
C LYS A 136 2.06 13.77 -8.86
N ILE A 137 2.68 14.74 -8.23
CA ILE A 137 2.99 14.72 -6.80
C ILE A 137 2.08 15.72 -6.11
N LEU A 138 1.24 15.22 -5.22
CA LEU A 138 0.35 16.02 -4.39
C LEU A 138 0.84 16.01 -2.95
N ARG A 139 0.65 17.13 -2.26
CA ARG A 139 0.98 17.26 -0.84
C ARG A 139 -0.19 17.81 -0.05
N THR A 140 -0.37 17.31 1.15
CA THR A 140 -1.32 17.81 2.14
C THR A 140 -0.74 17.70 3.54
N SER A 141 -1.41 18.31 4.50
CA SER A 141 -1.09 18.17 5.93
C SER A 141 -2.33 17.68 6.67
N ILE A 142 -2.20 16.59 7.40
CA ILE A 142 -3.26 15.98 8.20
C ILE A 142 -2.73 15.77 9.61
N ASN A 143 -3.35 16.41 10.61
CA ASN A 143 -2.96 16.28 12.02
C ASN A 143 -1.44 16.41 12.23
N SER A 144 -0.87 17.51 11.75
CA SER A 144 0.57 17.83 11.82
C SER A 144 1.48 16.89 11.04
N ASN A 145 0.93 15.95 10.26
CA ASN A 145 1.73 15.11 9.37
C ASN A 145 1.70 15.63 7.95
N THR A 146 2.86 15.70 7.33
CA THR A 146 2.98 15.97 5.90
C THR A 146 2.77 14.66 5.15
N ILE A 147 1.79 14.65 4.25
CA ILE A 147 1.50 13.53 3.38
C ILE A 147 1.80 13.93 1.94
N GLU A 148 2.58 13.11 1.26
CA GLU A 148 2.88 13.26 -0.15
C GLU A 148 2.35 12.04 -0.91
N VAL A 149 1.60 12.27 -1.99
CA VAL A 149 0.96 11.23 -2.79
C VAL A 149 1.41 11.35 -4.23
N TRP A 150 1.93 10.27 -4.79
CA TRP A 150 2.31 10.15 -6.19
C TRP A 150 1.26 9.33 -6.92
N TYR A 151 0.57 9.93 -7.88
CA TYR A 151 -0.45 9.25 -8.67
C TYR A 151 -0.24 9.42 -10.17
N THR A 152 -0.73 8.48 -10.94
CA THR A 152 -0.60 8.45 -12.40
C THR A 152 -1.96 8.38 -13.08
N ASN A 153 -2.04 8.98 -14.27
CA ASN A 153 -3.13 8.83 -15.24
C ASN A 153 -2.65 8.15 -16.53
N ASP A 154 -1.44 7.59 -16.55
CA ASP A 154 -0.90 6.89 -17.72
C ASP A 154 -1.66 5.57 -18.00
N ILE A 155 -2.49 5.12 -17.08
CA ILE A 155 -3.34 3.93 -17.20
C ILE A 155 -4.78 4.26 -16.80
N PRO A 156 -5.79 3.57 -17.39
CA PRO A 156 -7.21 3.89 -17.19
C PRO A 156 -7.78 3.29 -15.90
N PHE A 157 -6.98 3.22 -14.84
CA PHE A 157 -7.39 2.72 -13.52
C PHE A 157 -7.16 3.78 -12.46
N ARG A 158 -8.03 3.80 -11.47
CA ARG A 158 -7.91 4.66 -10.32
C ARG A 158 -8.02 3.85 -9.03
N GLY A 159 -7.26 4.26 -8.04
CA GLY A 159 -7.20 3.57 -6.74
C GLY A 159 -6.17 4.21 -5.84
N THR A 160 -6.39 4.07 -4.54
CA THR A 160 -5.44 4.52 -3.53
C THR A 160 -5.30 3.47 -2.44
N PRO A 161 -4.08 3.23 -1.94
CA PRO A 161 -3.88 2.32 -0.81
C PRO A 161 -4.37 2.92 0.52
N GLN A 162 -4.69 4.21 0.55
CA GLN A 162 -5.02 4.94 1.77
C GLN A 162 -6.14 5.96 1.52
N ALA A 163 -7.40 5.51 1.55
CA ALA A 163 -8.55 6.37 1.31
C ALA A 163 -8.69 7.50 2.35
N ASN A 164 -8.22 7.29 3.57
CA ASN A 164 -8.31 8.25 4.67
C ASN A 164 -7.38 9.45 4.55
N VAL A 165 -6.37 9.41 3.68
CA VAL A 165 -5.48 10.57 3.45
C VAL A 165 -5.91 11.42 2.26
N GLY A 166 -6.97 11.01 1.58
CA GLY A 166 -7.52 11.65 0.40
C GLY A 166 -7.40 10.78 -0.84
N VAL A 167 -8.24 11.04 -1.82
CA VAL A 167 -8.40 10.21 -3.01
C VAL A 167 -8.13 11.08 -4.24
N PRO A 168 -6.95 10.98 -4.89
CA PRO A 168 -6.73 11.60 -6.19
C PRO A 168 -7.50 10.88 -7.30
N ASP A 169 -7.78 11.59 -8.38
CA ASP A 169 -8.43 11.00 -9.55
C ASP A 169 -7.39 10.34 -10.48
N GLY A 170 -6.91 9.19 -10.05
CA GLY A 170 -5.90 8.40 -10.74
C GLY A 170 -5.42 7.23 -9.88
N LEU A 171 -4.43 6.50 -10.36
CA LEU A 171 -3.83 5.40 -9.62
C LEU A 171 -2.69 5.92 -8.74
N VAL A 172 -2.84 5.80 -7.44
CA VAL A 172 -1.77 6.13 -6.48
C VAL A 172 -0.71 5.04 -6.50
N LEU A 173 0.52 5.43 -6.74
CA LEU A 173 1.65 4.51 -6.78
C LEU A 173 2.56 4.64 -5.56
N ARG A 174 2.52 5.79 -4.87
CA ARG A 174 3.37 6.01 -3.70
C ARG A 174 2.72 6.99 -2.74
N VAL A 175 2.81 6.68 -1.45
CA VAL A 175 2.43 7.57 -0.36
C VAL A 175 3.63 7.72 0.56
N VAL A 176 4.00 8.97 0.88
CA VAL A 176 5.09 9.27 1.80
C VAL A 176 4.53 10.09 2.95
N ARG A 177 4.89 9.74 4.16
CA ARG A 177 4.49 10.45 5.36
C ARG A 177 5.70 10.92 6.14
N ASN A 178 5.77 12.21 6.42
CA ASN A 178 6.86 12.88 7.12
C ASN A 178 8.26 12.56 6.56
N GLY A 179 8.37 12.08 5.31
CA GLY A 179 9.60 11.61 4.72
C GLY A 179 10.09 10.23 5.19
N ASP A 180 9.55 9.70 6.29
CA ASP A 180 10.06 8.49 6.96
C ASP A 180 9.30 7.22 6.61
N MET A 181 7.99 7.32 6.49
CA MET A 181 7.13 6.19 6.14
C MET A 181 6.78 6.28 4.66
N ILE A 182 7.14 5.25 3.92
CA ILE A 182 6.90 5.14 2.48
C ILE A 182 6.09 3.88 2.24
N GLN A 183 4.99 4.03 1.51
CA GLN A 183 4.21 2.94 0.96
C GLN A 183 4.22 3.07 -0.55
N GLU A 184 4.76 2.11 -1.25
CA GLU A 184 4.94 2.22 -2.69
C GLU A 184 4.56 0.95 -3.43
N ALA A 185 3.96 1.13 -4.60
CA ALA A 185 3.65 0.06 -5.52
C ALA A 185 4.94 -0.56 -6.05
N THR A 186 5.07 -1.86 -5.93
CA THR A 186 6.22 -2.62 -6.42
C THR A 186 5.88 -3.41 -7.68
N HIS A 187 4.60 -3.75 -7.85
CA HIS A 187 4.15 -4.56 -8.97
C HIS A 187 2.71 -4.26 -9.36
N ILE A 188 2.40 -4.38 -10.66
CA ILE A 188 1.04 -4.29 -11.21
C ILE A 188 0.78 -5.50 -12.09
N THR A 189 -0.26 -6.27 -11.77
CA THR A 189 -0.69 -7.45 -12.51
C THR A 189 -2.01 -7.16 -13.20
N PRO A 190 -2.11 -7.29 -14.54
CA PRO A 190 -3.37 -7.13 -15.26
C PRO A 190 -4.31 -8.31 -14.99
N LEU A 191 -5.58 -8.03 -14.77
CA LEU A 191 -6.65 -9.01 -14.68
C LEU A 191 -7.32 -9.18 -16.06
N LYS A 192 -7.42 -10.44 -16.52
CA LYS A 192 -8.06 -10.79 -17.81
C LYS A 192 -9.59 -10.68 -17.76
N LYS A 193 -10.17 -10.84 -16.58
CA LYS A 193 -11.61 -10.74 -16.32
C LYS A 193 -11.83 -9.77 -15.17
N GLY A 194 -12.92 -9.01 -15.23
CA GLY A 194 -13.38 -8.23 -14.10
C GLY A 194 -13.63 -9.13 -12.89
N LYS A 195 -13.33 -8.64 -11.72
CA LYS A 195 -13.51 -9.33 -10.43
C LYS A 195 -14.50 -8.52 -9.61
N ASP A 196 -15.48 -9.18 -9.02
CA ASP A 196 -16.26 -8.50 -7.99
C ASP A 196 -15.36 -8.34 -6.77
N VAL A 197 -15.07 -7.07 -6.45
CA VAL A 197 -14.14 -6.73 -5.38
C VAL A 197 -14.85 -6.27 -4.11
N LEU A 198 -16.16 -6.02 -4.18
CA LEU A 198 -16.94 -5.66 -3.00
C LEU A 198 -17.44 -6.93 -2.31
N PRO A 199 -17.55 -6.92 -0.98
CA PRO A 199 -18.10 -8.05 -0.23
C PRO A 199 -19.61 -8.18 -0.49
N GLN A 200 -20.13 -9.42 -0.40
CA GLN A 200 -21.56 -9.70 -0.56
C GLN A 200 -22.40 -9.10 0.58
N SER A 201 -21.82 -8.94 1.75
CA SER A 201 -22.50 -8.36 2.91
C SER A 201 -21.58 -7.38 3.63
N TRP A 202 -22.12 -6.25 4.02
CA TRP A 202 -21.45 -5.24 4.83
C TRP A 202 -21.67 -5.44 6.33
N GLY A 203 -22.63 -6.31 6.71
CA GLY A 203 -22.98 -6.53 8.11
C GLY A 203 -23.63 -5.29 8.74
N GLU A 204 -23.41 -5.12 10.04
CA GLU A 204 -23.88 -3.96 10.79
C GLU A 204 -23.07 -2.72 10.45
N SER A 205 -23.74 -1.65 10.03
CA SER A 205 -23.09 -0.37 9.73
C SER A 205 -23.06 0.50 10.98
N MET A 206 -21.88 1.06 11.27
CA MET A 206 -21.65 1.95 12.39
C MET A 206 -20.80 3.14 11.99
N ASP A 207 -20.68 4.14 12.85
CA ASP A 207 -19.75 5.23 12.58
C ASP A 207 -18.28 4.78 12.70
N ALA A 208 -17.36 5.63 12.23
CA ALA A 208 -15.94 5.27 12.17
C ALA A 208 -15.30 5.11 13.56
N ALA A 209 -15.79 5.83 14.57
CA ALA A 209 -15.27 5.76 15.94
C ALA A 209 -15.76 4.49 16.62
N ASP A 210 -17.05 4.18 16.50
CA ASP A 210 -17.63 2.94 17.04
C ASP A 210 -17.05 1.71 16.38
N TYR A 211 -16.81 1.74 15.07
CA TYR A 211 -16.11 0.68 14.36
C TYR A 211 -14.72 0.44 14.96
N GLN A 212 -13.94 1.50 15.13
CA GLN A 212 -12.60 1.36 15.68
C GLN A 212 -12.61 0.89 17.13
N TYR A 213 -13.54 1.41 17.94
CA TYR A 213 -13.74 0.96 19.32
C TYR A 213 -14.07 -0.53 19.37
N THR A 214 -15.02 -0.99 18.56
CA THR A 214 -15.45 -2.40 18.51
C THR A 214 -14.30 -3.32 18.09
N ILE A 215 -13.49 -2.93 17.10
CA ILE A 215 -12.29 -3.66 16.68
C ILE A 215 -11.32 -3.79 17.85
N ASN A 216 -11.03 -2.70 18.55
CA ASN A 216 -10.10 -2.70 19.67
C ASN A 216 -10.57 -3.57 20.84
N GLN A 217 -11.89 -3.56 21.13
CA GLN A 217 -12.48 -4.37 22.21
C GLN A 217 -12.56 -5.86 21.87
N SER A 218 -12.60 -6.22 20.60
CA SER A 218 -12.66 -7.63 20.17
C SER A 218 -11.36 -8.40 20.37
N GLY A 219 -10.35 -7.81 21.00
CA GLY A 219 -9.04 -8.42 21.23
C GLY A 219 -8.19 -8.50 19.96
N VAL A 220 -8.68 -7.86 18.92
CA VAL A 220 -8.02 -7.84 17.65
C VAL A 220 -7.19 -6.59 17.54
N ILE A 221 -5.94 -6.73 17.83
CA ILE A 221 -4.95 -5.74 17.44
C ILE A 221 -4.66 -5.93 15.94
N THR A 222 -5.55 -5.42 15.11
CA THR A 222 -5.17 -5.21 13.73
C THR A 222 -4.28 -3.98 13.75
N ILE A 223 -2.97 -4.19 13.71
CA ILE A 223 -2.06 -3.14 13.29
C ILE A 223 -2.07 -3.22 11.76
N PRO A 224 -2.92 -2.44 11.07
CA PRO A 224 -2.84 -2.39 9.63
C PRO A 224 -1.47 -1.82 9.31
N VAL A 225 -0.66 -2.55 8.57
CA VAL A 225 0.65 -2.08 8.11
C VAL A 225 0.52 -0.70 7.48
N PHE A 226 -0.69 -0.33 7.14
CA PHE A 226 -1.00 0.84 6.33
C PHE A 226 -2.15 1.71 6.86
N ASP A 227 -2.84 1.31 7.93
CA ASP A 227 -3.82 2.19 8.54
C ASP A 227 -3.11 3.15 9.49
N GLN A 228 -3.04 4.39 9.06
CA GLN A 228 -2.33 5.43 9.79
C GLN A 228 -3.11 5.98 10.97
N GLN A 229 -4.39 5.67 11.07
CA GLN A 229 -5.18 6.15 12.20
C GLN A 229 -4.69 5.53 13.51
N SER A 230 -4.36 4.26 13.51
CA SER A 230 -3.91 3.58 14.73
C SER A 230 -2.55 4.02 15.23
N ILE A 231 -1.69 4.58 14.39
CA ILE A 231 -0.32 4.98 14.80
C ILE A 231 -0.25 6.46 15.20
N CYS A 232 -1.25 7.29 14.88
CA CYS A 232 -1.06 8.73 14.84
C CYS A 232 -2.08 9.58 15.58
N PHE A 233 -3.14 9.00 16.07
CA PHE A 233 -4.22 9.78 16.63
C PHE A 233 -4.16 9.99 18.13
N ASN A 234 -3.41 9.20 18.83
CA ASN A 234 -3.15 9.47 20.22
C ASN A 234 -1.78 10.12 20.35
N ASN A 235 -1.77 11.40 20.64
CA ASN A 235 -0.61 12.11 21.18
C ASN A 235 -0.19 11.56 22.57
N THR A 236 -0.78 10.46 22.96
CA THR A 236 -0.49 9.73 24.15
C THR A 236 0.49 8.62 23.80
N LYS A 237 1.76 8.86 24.16
CA LYS A 237 2.86 7.91 24.23
C LYS A 237 2.85 6.85 23.12
N LEU A 238 3.82 6.92 22.23
CA LEU A 238 4.15 5.80 21.34
C LEU A 238 4.13 4.51 22.17
N PRO A 239 3.37 3.49 21.76
CA PRO A 239 3.44 2.22 22.45
C PRO A 239 4.89 1.73 22.44
N GLU A 240 5.37 1.26 23.56
CA GLU A 240 6.70 0.65 23.63
C GLU A 240 6.76 -0.50 22.64
N VAL A 241 7.74 -0.45 21.76
CA VAL A 241 8.01 -1.55 20.84
C VAL A 241 8.66 -2.64 21.65
N LEU A 242 7.97 -3.73 21.85
CA LEU A 242 8.57 -4.89 22.46
C LEU A 242 9.65 -5.47 21.53
N GLU A 243 10.67 -6.10 22.11
CA GLU A 243 11.84 -6.64 21.40
C GLU A 243 11.48 -7.61 20.26
N ASP A 244 10.32 -8.24 20.33
CA ASP A 244 9.79 -9.16 19.31
C ASP A 244 8.96 -8.46 18.21
N GLY A 245 8.86 -7.14 18.24
CA GLY A 245 8.13 -6.34 17.24
C GLY A 245 6.62 -6.36 17.41
N VAL A 246 6.09 -6.91 18.48
CA VAL A 246 4.67 -6.85 18.84
C VAL A 246 4.41 -5.55 19.60
N GLN A 247 3.41 -4.78 19.16
CA GLN A 247 2.99 -3.55 19.83
C GLN A 247 1.72 -3.84 20.64
N TYR A 248 1.73 -3.54 21.90
CA TYR A 248 0.55 -3.56 22.76
C TYR A 248 0.07 -2.13 22.95
N LEU A 249 -1.21 -1.92 22.74
CA LEU A 249 -1.87 -0.68 23.13
C LEU A 249 -2.34 -0.88 24.57
N SER A 250 -1.80 -0.13 25.48
CA SER A 250 -2.30 0.00 26.86
C SER A 250 -3.37 1.08 26.95
#